data_86895d3d23ec463622c302d660c02bfa
#
_entry.id   86895d3d23ec463622c302d660c02bfa
#
_cell.length_a   1.000
_cell.length_b   1.000
_cell.length_c   1.000
_cell.angle_alpha   90.00
_cell.angle_beta   90.00
_cell.angle_gamma   90.00
#
_symmetry.space_group_name_H-M   'P 1'
#
loop_
_entity.id
_entity.type
_entity.pdbx_description
1 polymer ?
#
loop_
_entity_poly.entity_id
_entity_poly.type
_entity_poly.pdbx_seq_one_letter_code
_entity_poly.pdbx_strand_id
1 'polypeptide(L)'
;FFRENLAFPQRKARKFSSEQTGANCPTSRDLWDGGRDSLPSEAGAERQGTDPTFSFPQITLWQRPLVTVRIGGQLKEALLDTGADDTVFEDIELPGKWKPRMIGGIGGFIKVKQYDQILIEICGKKAIGTVLVGPTPVNIIGRNMLTQIGCTLNFPISPIETVPVKLKPGMDGPKVKQWPLTEEKIKALTEICTEMEKDGKISKIGPENPYNTPIFAIKKKDSTKWRKLVDFRELNKRTQDFWEVQLGIPHPAGLKKKKSVTVLDVGDAYFSIPLYEDFRKYTAFTIPSINNETPGVRYQYNVLPQGWKGSPAIFQSSMTKILEPFRSKNPELIIYQYMDDLYVGSDLEIGQHRTKIEQLREHLLKWGLTTPDKKHQKEPPFLWMGYELHPDKWTVQPIELPEKESWTVNDIQKLVGKLNWASQIYPGIKVKQLCKLLRGAKALTEIVTLTEEAELELAENREILKDPVHGVYYDPSKDLIAEIQKQGQDQWTYQIYQEPFKNLKTGKYARKRSAHTNDVKQLTEVVQKVAVESIVIWGKTPKFKLPIQKE
;
A
#
# COMPACT_ATOMS: atom_id res chain seq x y z
N PHE A 1 30.37 13.49 -25.34
CA PHE A 1 29.17 13.73 -24.58
C PHE A 1 28.28 12.51 -24.54
N PHE A 2 27.65 12.16 -25.65
CA PHE A 2 26.93 10.90 -25.77
C PHE A 2 27.59 10.05 -26.83
N ARG A 3 27.74 8.77 -26.52
CA ARG A 3 28.12 7.81 -27.54
C ARG A 3 26.86 7.29 -28.19
N GLU A 4 26.74 7.52 -29.45
CA GLU A 4 25.54 7.24 -30.21
C GLU A 4 25.04 5.81 -30.10
N ASN A 5 25.92 4.87 -29.84
CA ASN A 5 25.61 3.44 -29.87
C ASN A 5 25.44 2.80 -28.49
N LEU A 6 25.38 3.58 -27.42
CA LEU A 6 25.33 3.02 -26.07
C LEU A 6 24.04 2.26 -25.75
N ALA A 7 22.89 2.72 -26.26
CA ALA A 7 21.61 2.12 -25.93
C ALA A 7 21.20 0.99 -26.87
N PHE A 8 21.29 1.23 -28.18
CA PHE A 8 20.84 0.26 -29.20
C PHE A 8 21.82 0.23 -30.35
N PRO A 9 23.01 -0.38 -30.17
CA PRO A 9 24.08 -0.28 -31.14
C PRO A 9 23.79 -0.88 -32.50
N GLN A 10 22.84 -1.79 -32.59
CA GLN A 10 22.54 -2.51 -33.83
C GLN A 10 21.30 -2.03 -34.55
N ARG A 11 20.61 -1.03 -34.02
CA ARG A 11 19.38 -0.54 -34.62
C ARG A 11 19.55 0.87 -35.16
N LYS A 12 19.07 1.07 -36.36
CA LYS A 12 18.99 2.41 -36.95
C LYS A 12 17.91 3.19 -36.21
N ALA A 13 18.20 4.44 -35.93
CA ALA A 13 17.21 5.32 -35.36
C ALA A 13 16.14 5.64 -36.41
N ARG A 14 14.89 5.59 -35.97
CA ARG A 14 13.76 6.02 -36.79
C ARG A 14 13.47 7.48 -36.49
N LYS A 15 13.23 8.25 -37.55
CA LYS A 15 12.86 9.65 -37.40
C LYS A 15 11.37 9.81 -37.23
N PHE A 16 10.99 10.65 -36.30
CA PHE A 16 9.62 11.11 -36.15
C PHE A 16 9.58 12.59 -36.47
N SER A 17 8.77 12.97 -37.42
CA SER A 17 8.71 14.34 -37.90
C SER A 17 7.30 14.89 -37.77
N SER A 18 7.20 16.20 -37.50
CA SER A 18 5.92 16.89 -37.54
C SER A 18 5.23 16.82 -38.88
N GLU A 19 5.98 16.61 -39.95
CA GLU A 19 5.44 16.45 -41.27
C GLU A 19 4.78 15.07 -41.50
N GLN A 20 5.11 14.12 -40.61
CA GLN A 20 4.56 12.76 -40.65
C GLN A 20 3.36 12.58 -39.72
N THR A 21 2.74 13.67 -39.32
CA THR A 21 1.63 13.63 -38.39
C THR A 21 0.34 13.14 -39.04
N GLY A 22 -0.70 12.98 -38.26
CA GLY A 22 -1.96 12.47 -38.75
C GLY A 22 -1.88 10.99 -39.11
N ALA A 23 -2.40 10.65 -40.28
CA ALA A 23 -2.45 9.26 -40.69
C ALA A 23 -1.07 8.65 -40.95
N ASN A 24 -0.10 9.49 -41.24
CA ASN A 24 1.27 9.03 -41.52
C ASN A 24 2.22 9.11 -40.34
N CYS A 25 1.71 9.46 -39.16
CA CYS A 25 2.56 9.54 -38.00
C CYS A 25 3.06 8.17 -37.60
N PRO A 26 4.38 7.97 -37.46
CA PRO A 26 4.94 6.70 -37.03
C PRO A 26 4.83 6.53 -35.53
N THR A 27 3.64 6.30 -35.09
CA THR A 27 3.34 6.11 -33.68
C THR A 27 3.44 4.65 -33.30
N SER A 28 2.92 4.30 -32.15
CA SER A 28 2.78 2.92 -31.73
C SER A 28 2.19 2.00 -32.79
N ARG A 29 1.38 2.52 -33.67
CA ARG A 29 0.80 1.76 -34.76
C ARG A 29 1.85 1.18 -35.70
N ASP A 30 2.84 1.97 -36.09
CA ASP A 30 3.90 1.51 -37.01
C ASP A 30 4.93 0.65 -36.27
N LEU A 31 5.08 0.90 -34.99
CA LEU A 31 6.03 0.16 -34.15
C LEU A 31 5.43 -1.13 -33.62
N TRP A 32 4.12 -1.19 -33.52
CA TRP A 32 3.42 -2.40 -33.14
C TRP A 32 3.22 -3.24 -34.38
N ASP A 33 3.30 -4.50 -34.16
CA ASP A 33 3.01 -5.47 -35.14
C ASP A 33 1.66 -5.33 -35.68
N GLY A 34 1.60 -4.49 -36.47
CA GLY A 34 0.54 -4.28 -37.22
C GLY A 34 -0.79 -4.64 -36.88
N GLY A 35 -1.19 -4.59 -36.52
CA GLY A 35 -2.34 -4.96 -36.62
C GLY A 35 -3.38 -4.14 -36.09
N ARG A 36 -3.09 -3.28 -35.49
CA ARG A 36 -4.01 -2.38 -34.80
C ARG A 36 -4.79 -1.49 -35.69
N ASP A 37 -5.13 -2.00 -36.75
CA ASP A 37 -5.78 -1.23 -37.78
C ASP A 37 -7.09 -0.64 -37.39
N SER A 38 -7.79 -1.34 -36.54
CA SER A 38 -9.12 -0.91 -36.15
C SER A 38 -9.15 0.41 -35.42
N LEU A 39 -8.21 0.62 -34.57
CA LEU A 39 -8.20 1.82 -33.74
C LEU A 39 -7.93 3.09 -34.52
N PRO A 40 -6.94 3.09 -35.37
CA PRO A 40 -6.57 4.31 -36.03
C PRO A 40 -7.61 4.82 -37.00
N SER A 41 -8.29 3.94 -37.66
CA SER A 41 -9.27 4.37 -38.65
C SER A 41 -10.40 5.16 -38.01
N GLU A 42 -10.88 4.69 -36.90
CA GLU A 42 -11.91 5.38 -36.17
C GLU A 42 -11.42 6.69 -35.59
N ALA A 43 -10.28 6.63 -34.98
CA ALA A 43 -9.67 7.81 -34.42
C ALA A 43 -9.36 8.83 -35.50
N GLY A 44 -8.89 8.39 -36.64
CA GLY A 44 -8.63 9.27 -37.74
C GLY A 44 -9.88 9.93 -38.27
N ALA A 45 -10.94 9.17 -38.40
CA ALA A 45 -12.20 9.71 -38.86
C ALA A 45 -12.78 10.74 -37.90
N GLU A 46 -12.75 10.46 -36.66
CA GLU A 46 -13.21 11.38 -35.63
C GLU A 46 -12.38 12.65 -35.55
N ARG A 47 -11.13 12.54 -35.88
CA ARG A 47 -10.19 13.66 -35.80
C ARG A 47 -10.16 14.54 -37.04
N GLN A 48 -10.96 14.24 -38.04
CA GLN A 48 -10.98 15.05 -39.23
C GLN A 48 -11.36 16.50 -38.99
N GLY A 49 -12.12 16.76 -37.97
CA GLY A 49 -12.51 18.11 -37.60
C GLY A 49 -11.55 18.80 -36.62
N THR A 50 -10.55 18.09 -36.14
CA THR A 50 -9.56 18.66 -35.25
C THR A 50 -8.32 19.05 -36.02
N ASP A 51 -7.48 19.88 -35.43
CA ASP A 51 -6.19 20.19 -36.02
C ASP A 51 -5.40 18.90 -36.11
N PRO A 52 -5.19 18.35 -37.28
CA PRO A 52 -4.50 17.08 -37.41
C PRO A 52 -3.03 17.21 -37.14
N THR A 53 -2.61 18.41 -36.92
CA THR A 53 -1.25 18.63 -37.04
C THR A 53 -0.56 18.18 -35.82
N PHE A 54 0.23 17.28 -35.89
CA PHE A 54 1.39 17.52 -35.19
C PHE A 54 1.40 17.01 -33.79
N SER A 55 0.40 16.31 -33.38
CA SER A 55 0.36 15.66 -32.09
C SER A 55 0.72 14.19 -32.27
N PHE A 56 1.85 13.78 -31.74
CA PHE A 56 2.16 12.36 -31.64
C PHE A 56 1.40 11.80 -30.44
N PRO A 57 0.48 10.84 -30.62
CA PRO A 57 -0.22 10.27 -29.48
C PRO A 57 0.74 9.54 -28.55
N GLN A 58 1.76 8.90 -29.10
CA GLN A 58 2.76 8.20 -28.30
C GLN A 58 3.98 7.89 -29.17
N ILE A 59 5.17 8.01 -28.56
CA ILE A 59 6.42 7.59 -29.17
C ILE A 59 6.98 6.44 -28.32
N THR A 60 7.22 5.28 -28.94
CA THR A 60 7.83 4.14 -28.27
C THR A 60 9.35 4.19 -28.41
N LEU A 61 10.04 3.46 -27.56
CA LEU A 61 11.50 3.56 -27.45
C LEU A 61 12.26 2.36 -28.03
N TRP A 62 11.62 1.60 -28.92
CA TRP A 62 12.30 0.53 -29.66
C TRP A 62 13.42 1.07 -30.55
N GLN A 63 13.27 2.34 -30.97
CA GLN A 63 14.27 3.07 -31.72
C GLN A 63 14.49 4.41 -31.05
N ARG A 64 15.57 5.09 -31.43
CA ARG A 64 15.88 6.41 -30.89
C ARG A 64 14.76 7.40 -31.21
N PRO A 65 14.29 8.18 -30.23
CA PRO A 65 13.23 9.16 -30.49
C PRO A 65 13.77 10.41 -31.17
N LEU A 66 14.09 10.30 -32.45
CA LEU A 66 14.54 11.41 -33.29
C LEU A 66 13.33 12.08 -33.92
N VAL A 67 13.26 13.39 -33.79
CA VAL A 67 12.18 14.21 -34.36
C VAL A 67 12.76 15.32 -35.20
N THR A 68 11.99 15.78 -36.18
CA THR A 68 12.33 16.97 -36.92
C THR A 68 11.74 18.19 -36.21
N VAL A 69 12.58 19.15 -35.91
CA VAL A 69 12.17 20.37 -35.21
C VAL A 69 12.47 21.59 -36.09
N ARG A 70 11.70 22.64 -35.88
CA ARG A 70 11.95 23.94 -36.56
C ARG A 70 12.60 24.86 -35.55
N ILE A 71 13.81 25.30 -35.88
CA ILE A 71 14.61 26.19 -35.05
C ILE A 71 15.36 27.17 -35.91
N GLY A 72 15.30 28.48 -35.60
CA GLY A 72 15.98 29.49 -36.36
C GLY A 72 15.62 29.52 -37.85
N GLY A 73 14.39 29.17 -38.18
CA GLY A 73 13.96 29.11 -39.59
C GLY A 73 14.44 27.87 -40.34
N GLN A 74 15.09 26.94 -39.67
CA GLN A 74 15.63 25.71 -40.28
C GLN A 74 14.95 24.48 -39.72
N LEU A 75 14.84 23.43 -40.53
CA LEU A 75 14.43 22.13 -40.08
C LEU A 75 15.68 21.33 -39.69
N LYS A 76 15.72 20.86 -38.49
CA LYS A 76 16.81 20.04 -37.93
C LYS A 76 16.27 18.78 -37.29
N GLU A 77 17.03 17.73 -37.36
CA GLU A 77 16.76 16.48 -36.64
C GLU A 77 17.37 16.56 -35.24
N ALA A 78 16.63 16.16 -34.23
CA ALA A 78 17.09 16.18 -32.85
C ALA A 78 16.54 14.99 -32.06
N LEU A 79 17.30 14.56 -31.07
CA LEU A 79 16.92 13.48 -30.17
C LEU A 79 16.18 14.04 -28.95
N LEU A 80 15.02 13.50 -28.64
CA LEU A 80 14.33 13.81 -27.41
C LEU A 80 15.05 13.11 -26.25
N ASP A 81 15.70 13.88 -25.38
CA ASP A 81 16.56 13.33 -24.33
C ASP A 81 16.10 13.77 -22.96
N THR A 82 15.36 12.91 -22.28
CA THR A 82 14.83 13.17 -20.93
C THR A 82 15.93 13.22 -19.86
N GLY A 83 17.09 12.67 -20.15
CA GLY A 83 18.25 12.71 -19.25
C GLY A 83 19.12 13.96 -19.38
N ALA A 84 18.84 14.82 -20.35
CA ALA A 84 19.59 16.05 -20.57
C ALA A 84 18.85 17.25 -19.99
N ASP A 85 19.57 18.08 -19.24
CA ASP A 85 19.00 19.33 -18.69
C ASP A 85 18.79 20.35 -19.79
N ASP A 86 19.73 20.43 -20.73
CA ASP A 86 19.83 21.48 -21.72
C ASP A 86 19.59 20.97 -23.13
N THR A 87 19.25 21.92 -24.03
CA THR A 87 19.05 21.69 -25.45
C THR A 87 20.30 22.11 -26.18
N VAL A 88 20.89 21.22 -26.97
CA VAL A 88 22.18 21.45 -27.64
C VAL A 88 22.07 21.09 -29.11
N PHE A 89 22.51 22.02 -29.97
CA PHE A 89 22.54 21.84 -31.43
C PHE A 89 23.96 22.08 -31.98
N GLU A 90 24.25 21.34 -33.04
CA GLU A 90 25.47 21.53 -33.82
C GLU A 90 25.15 22.25 -35.14
N ASP A 91 26.10 23.05 -35.63
CA ASP A 91 26.01 23.70 -36.94
C ASP A 91 24.71 24.46 -37.20
N ILE A 92 24.35 25.34 -36.30
CA ILE A 92 23.16 26.15 -36.47
C ILE A 92 23.49 27.62 -36.19
N GLU A 93 22.90 28.50 -36.96
CA GLU A 93 22.97 29.95 -36.70
C GLU A 93 21.65 30.38 -36.05
N LEU A 94 21.78 31.04 -34.91
CA LEU A 94 20.63 31.52 -34.15
C LEU A 94 20.71 33.05 -34.04
N PRO A 95 19.55 33.74 -34.02
CA PRO A 95 19.51 35.17 -33.86
C PRO A 95 19.84 35.61 -32.43
N GLY A 96 20.37 36.80 -32.30
CA GLY A 96 20.58 37.40 -31.02
C GLY A 96 21.99 37.26 -30.47
N LYS A 97 22.17 37.75 -29.25
CA LYS A 97 23.46 37.71 -28.56
C LYS A 97 23.65 36.36 -27.87
N TRP A 98 24.86 35.92 -27.79
CA TRP A 98 25.24 34.69 -27.11
C TRP A 98 26.36 34.97 -26.10
N LYS A 99 26.49 34.06 -25.13
CA LYS A 99 27.61 34.08 -24.18
C LYS A 99 28.25 32.68 -24.15
N PRO A 100 29.59 32.62 -23.91
CA PRO A 100 30.25 31.34 -23.82
C PRO A 100 29.84 30.60 -22.56
N ARG A 101 29.74 29.27 -22.66
CA ARG A 101 29.46 28.40 -21.54
C ARG A 101 30.17 27.06 -21.72
N MET A 102 30.55 26.45 -20.61
CA MET A 102 31.09 25.10 -20.60
C MET A 102 30.01 24.16 -20.07
N ILE A 103 29.72 23.11 -20.81
CA ILE A 103 28.79 22.07 -20.37
C ILE A 103 29.48 20.72 -20.30
N GLY A 104 29.07 19.89 -19.32
CA GLY A 104 29.65 18.57 -19.10
C GLY A 104 28.67 17.45 -19.37
N GLY A 105 29.22 16.33 -19.81
CA GLY A 105 28.48 15.09 -20.01
C GLY A 105 29.44 13.90 -19.88
N ILE A 106 28.97 12.73 -20.26
CA ILE A 106 29.75 11.50 -20.10
C ILE A 106 31.10 11.54 -20.81
N GLY A 107 31.21 12.27 -21.92
CA GLY A 107 32.44 12.38 -22.69
C GLY A 107 33.37 13.52 -22.26
N GLY A 108 33.06 14.27 -21.20
CA GLY A 108 33.83 15.40 -20.74
C GLY A 108 33.13 16.74 -20.96
N PHE A 109 33.89 17.84 -20.92
CA PHE A 109 33.34 19.19 -21.08
C PHE A 109 33.51 19.68 -22.50
N ILE A 110 32.49 20.36 -23.02
CA ILE A 110 32.56 21.05 -24.31
C ILE A 110 32.22 22.53 -24.13
N LYS A 111 32.81 23.35 -24.98
CA LYS A 111 32.56 24.80 -25.02
C LYS A 111 31.41 25.05 -25.98
N VAL A 112 30.41 25.78 -25.54
CA VAL A 112 29.21 26.06 -26.32
C VAL A 112 28.87 27.54 -26.28
N LYS A 113 28.07 27.99 -27.24
CA LYS A 113 27.47 29.32 -27.26
C LYS A 113 26.07 29.25 -26.70
N GLN A 114 25.77 30.02 -25.68
CA GLN A 114 24.43 30.03 -25.07
C GLN A 114 23.60 31.16 -25.68
N TYR A 115 22.50 30.76 -26.32
CA TYR A 115 21.46 31.65 -26.84
C TYR A 115 20.23 31.54 -25.96
N ASP A 116 19.73 32.67 -25.47
CA ASP A 116 18.53 32.69 -24.63
C ASP A 116 17.29 33.04 -25.45
N GLN A 117 16.13 32.63 -24.95
CA GLN A 117 14.81 32.92 -25.54
C GLN A 117 14.69 32.54 -27.03
N ILE A 118 15.13 31.37 -27.38
CA ILE A 118 15.00 30.84 -28.74
C ILE A 118 13.72 30.05 -28.84
N LEU A 119 12.96 30.32 -29.91
CA LEU A 119 11.74 29.59 -30.23
C LEU A 119 12.08 28.31 -30.98
N ILE A 120 11.56 27.19 -30.48
CA ILE A 120 11.62 25.88 -31.15
C ILE A 120 10.22 25.35 -31.31
N GLU A 121 9.93 24.84 -32.49
CA GLU A 121 8.70 24.09 -32.74
C GLU A 121 9.01 22.60 -32.79
N ILE A 122 8.45 21.85 -31.86
CA ILE A 122 8.71 20.42 -31.67
C ILE A 122 7.37 19.68 -31.70
N CYS A 123 7.20 18.75 -32.64
CA CYS A 123 5.97 17.97 -32.75
C CYS A 123 4.72 18.84 -32.74
N GLY A 124 4.76 19.95 -33.44
CA GLY A 124 3.64 20.89 -33.55
C GLY A 124 3.41 21.79 -32.35
N LYS A 125 4.24 21.69 -31.34
CA LYS A 125 4.15 22.50 -30.13
C LYS A 125 5.34 23.44 -30.05
N LYS A 126 5.12 24.62 -29.50
CA LYS A 126 6.13 25.66 -29.39
C LYS A 126 6.73 25.71 -28.00
N ALA A 127 8.05 25.82 -27.94
CA ALA A 127 8.79 26.03 -26.70
C ALA A 127 9.74 27.20 -26.90
N ILE A 128 9.99 27.96 -25.85
CA ILE A 128 10.92 29.08 -25.86
C ILE A 128 11.88 28.90 -24.70
N GLY A 129 13.18 28.99 -24.99
CA GLY A 129 14.17 28.90 -23.93
C GLY A 129 15.59 28.93 -24.44
N THR A 130 16.49 28.52 -23.60
CA THR A 130 17.93 28.54 -23.89
C THR A 130 18.28 27.37 -24.81
N VAL A 131 19.03 27.71 -25.88
CA VAL A 131 19.62 26.74 -26.79
C VAL A 131 21.12 26.92 -26.77
N LEU A 132 21.86 25.85 -26.58
CA LEU A 132 23.31 25.81 -26.63
C LEU A 132 23.76 25.34 -27.99
N VAL A 133 24.77 26.00 -28.56
CA VAL A 133 25.32 25.62 -29.85
C VAL A 133 26.78 25.24 -29.67
N GLY A 134 27.11 24.03 -30.06
CA GLY A 134 28.47 23.51 -29.94
C GLY A 134 28.61 22.10 -30.49
N PRO A 135 29.82 21.55 -30.41
CA PRO A 135 30.09 20.23 -30.97
C PRO A 135 29.38 19.11 -30.15
N THR A 136 28.26 18.65 -30.65
CA THR A 136 27.55 17.54 -30.07
C THR A 136 27.39 16.44 -31.15
N PRO A 137 27.56 15.16 -30.82
CA PRO A 137 27.41 14.11 -31.82
C PRO A 137 25.96 13.95 -32.33
N VAL A 138 25.02 14.44 -31.56
CA VAL A 138 23.59 14.46 -31.95
C VAL A 138 22.93 15.69 -31.36
N ASN A 139 22.04 16.31 -32.12
CA ASN A 139 21.24 17.41 -31.60
C ASN A 139 20.30 16.89 -30.54
N ILE A 140 20.19 17.59 -29.43
CA ILE A 140 19.47 17.13 -28.24
C ILE A 140 18.41 18.15 -27.83
N ILE A 141 17.20 17.68 -27.63
CA ILE A 141 16.15 18.45 -26.93
C ILE A 141 16.15 17.98 -25.49
N GLY A 142 16.51 18.85 -24.59
CA GLY A 142 16.58 18.57 -23.16
C GLY A 142 15.30 18.95 -22.41
N ARG A 143 15.33 18.75 -21.08
CA ARG A 143 14.16 18.95 -20.23
C ARG A 143 13.65 20.39 -20.23
N ASN A 144 14.50 21.39 -20.45
CA ASN A 144 14.07 22.77 -20.50
C ASN A 144 13.01 23.02 -21.59
N MET A 145 13.05 22.26 -22.68
CA MET A 145 12.07 22.31 -23.75
C MET A 145 11.01 21.24 -23.62
N LEU A 146 11.38 20.02 -23.21
CA LEU A 146 10.47 18.90 -23.09
C LEU A 146 9.32 19.18 -22.12
N THR A 147 9.59 19.87 -21.02
CA THR A 147 8.57 20.25 -20.06
C THR A 147 7.52 21.17 -20.67
N GLN A 148 7.96 22.12 -21.50
CA GLN A 148 7.07 23.08 -22.14
C GLN A 148 6.12 22.44 -23.15
N ILE A 149 6.56 21.42 -23.86
CA ILE A 149 5.70 20.69 -24.80
C ILE A 149 4.87 19.60 -24.15
N GLY A 150 4.96 19.44 -22.83
CA GLY A 150 4.17 18.45 -22.11
C GLY A 150 4.67 17.01 -22.26
N CYS A 151 5.96 16.82 -22.53
CA CYS A 151 6.54 15.48 -22.64
C CYS A 151 6.52 14.78 -21.30
N THR A 152 6.05 13.53 -21.26
CA THR A 152 6.00 12.70 -20.06
C THR A 152 6.56 11.33 -20.37
N LEU A 153 7.01 10.64 -19.31
CA LEU A 153 7.36 9.22 -19.38
C LEU A 153 6.18 8.41 -18.87
N ASN A 154 5.70 7.48 -19.66
CA ASN A 154 4.56 6.67 -19.30
C ASN A 154 4.96 5.20 -19.21
N PHE A 155 4.68 4.61 -18.06
CA PHE A 155 4.95 3.20 -17.81
C PHE A 155 3.61 2.49 -17.73
N PRO A 156 3.17 1.81 -18.81
CA PRO A 156 1.87 1.16 -18.82
C PRO A 156 1.80 0.05 -17.77
N ILE A 157 0.67 -0.01 -17.09
CA ILE A 157 0.38 -1.05 -16.10
C ILE A 157 -0.08 -2.29 -16.85
N SER A 158 0.44 -3.46 -16.45
CA SER A 158 -0.04 -4.74 -16.99
C SER A 158 -1.49 -4.94 -16.60
N PRO A 159 -2.37 -5.35 -17.53
CA PRO A 159 -3.77 -5.56 -17.21
C PRO A 159 -3.93 -6.79 -16.31
N ILE A 160 -4.69 -6.62 -15.23
CA ILE A 160 -5.07 -7.72 -14.35
C ILE A 160 -6.27 -8.43 -14.98
N GLU A 161 -6.17 -9.75 -15.07
CA GLU A 161 -7.28 -10.56 -15.56
C GLU A 161 -8.47 -10.48 -14.63
N THR A 162 -9.67 -10.22 -15.19
CA THR A 162 -10.89 -10.15 -14.39
C THR A 162 -11.37 -11.55 -14.00
N VAL A 163 -11.95 -11.66 -12.82
CA VAL A 163 -12.56 -12.91 -12.34
C VAL A 163 -14.03 -12.91 -12.73
N PRO A 164 -14.50 -13.89 -13.52
CA PRO A 164 -15.91 -13.97 -13.88
C PRO A 164 -16.82 -14.06 -12.65
N VAL A 165 -17.84 -13.24 -12.62
CA VAL A 165 -18.81 -13.15 -11.52
C VAL A 165 -20.22 -13.10 -12.09
N LYS A 166 -21.15 -13.71 -11.40
CA LYS A 166 -22.56 -13.68 -11.78
C LYS A 166 -23.46 -13.53 -10.56
N LEU A 167 -24.68 -13.14 -10.82
CA LEU A 167 -25.73 -13.14 -9.80
C LEU A 167 -26.14 -14.57 -9.47
N LYS A 168 -26.78 -14.76 -8.32
CA LYS A 168 -27.42 -16.06 -7.98
C LYS A 168 -28.43 -16.44 -9.05
N PRO A 169 -28.61 -17.74 -9.32
CA PRO A 169 -29.56 -18.19 -10.34
C PRO A 169 -30.98 -17.65 -10.09
N GLY A 170 -31.61 -17.16 -11.15
CA GLY A 170 -32.96 -16.63 -11.09
C GLY A 170 -33.11 -15.23 -10.49
N MET A 171 -32.01 -14.61 -10.12
CA MET A 171 -32.03 -13.25 -9.56
C MET A 171 -31.59 -12.19 -10.58
N ASP A 172 -32.21 -11.04 -10.51
CA ASP A 172 -31.82 -9.86 -11.27
C ASP A 172 -31.04 -8.88 -10.39
N GLY A 173 -30.47 -7.82 -10.97
CA GLY A 173 -29.71 -6.81 -10.25
C GLY A 173 -30.58 -5.95 -9.33
N PRO A 174 -29.97 -5.17 -8.45
CA PRO A 174 -30.71 -4.35 -7.48
C PRO A 174 -31.35 -3.14 -8.16
N LYS A 175 -32.53 -2.79 -7.71
CA LYS A 175 -33.29 -1.62 -8.20
C LYS A 175 -33.79 -0.83 -6.99
N VAL A 176 -32.85 -0.34 -6.18
CA VAL A 176 -33.13 0.38 -4.94
C VAL A 176 -33.10 1.87 -5.19
N LYS A 177 -34.16 2.55 -4.77
CA LYS A 177 -34.30 3.99 -4.98
C LYS A 177 -33.27 4.79 -4.19
N GLN A 178 -32.69 5.81 -4.82
CA GLN A 178 -31.80 6.76 -4.15
C GLN A 178 -32.60 7.70 -3.27
N TRP A 179 -32.17 7.87 -2.03
CA TRP A 179 -32.74 8.80 -1.06
C TRP A 179 -32.39 10.24 -1.45
N PRO A 180 -33.25 11.22 -1.13
CA PRO A 180 -32.88 12.61 -1.27
C PRO A 180 -31.68 12.94 -0.38
N LEU A 181 -30.75 13.73 -0.91
CA LEU A 181 -29.55 14.16 -0.21
C LEU A 181 -29.53 15.68 -0.10
N THR A 182 -28.90 16.20 0.94
CA THR A 182 -28.70 17.63 1.11
C THR A 182 -27.76 18.17 0.02
N GLU A 183 -27.89 19.47 -0.28
CA GLU A 183 -27.03 20.11 -1.28
C GLU A 183 -25.54 19.94 -0.98
N GLU A 184 -25.16 20.07 0.30
CA GLU A 184 -23.77 19.89 0.74
C GLU A 184 -23.25 18.49 0.42
N LYS A 185 -24.06 17.46 0.68
CA LYS A 185 -23.70 16.06 0.40
C LYS A 185 -23.64 15.78 -1.09
N ILE A 186 -24.56 16.32 -1.87
CA ILE A 186 -24.55 16.19 -3.34
C ILE A 186 -23.26 16.80 -3.91
N LYS A 187 -22.90 17.98 -3.45
CA LYS A 187 -21.66 18.64 -3.88
C LYS A 187 -20.44 17.80 -3.54
N ALA A 188 -20.37 17.29 -2.32
CA ALA A 188 -19.25 16.43 -1.88
C ALA A 188 -19.17 15.16 -2.71
N LEU A 189 -20.28 14.48 -2.94
CA LEU A 189 -20.32 13.26 -3.76
C LEU A 189 -19.96 13.53 -5.21
N THR A 190 -20.38 14.68 -5.76
CA THR A 190 -20.02 15.07 -7.12
C THR A 190 -18.52 15.25 -7.27
N GLU A 191 -17.87 15.89 -6.31
CA GLU A 191 -16.40 16.04 -6.32
C GLU A 191 -15.69 14.69 -6.22
N ILE A 192 -16.13 13.83 -5.31
CA ILE A 192 -15.56 12.49 -5.13
C ILE A 192 -15.71 11.66 -6.39
N CYS A 193 -16.89 11.65 -6.99
CA CYS A 193 -17.16 10.85 -8.19
C CYS A 193 -16.44 11.39 -9.43
N THR A 194 -16.27 12.71 -9.54
CA THR A 194 -15.49 13.31 -10.64
C THR A 194 -14.04 12.84 -10.57
N GLU A 195 -13.47 12.81 -9.38
CA GLU A 195 -12.11 12.32 -9.20
C GLU A 195 -12.01 10.80 -9.46
N MET A 196 -12.96 10.02 -8.98
CA MET A 196 -13.00 8.58 -9.24
C MET A 196 -13.14 8.27 -10.73
N GLU A 197 -13.96 9.04 -11.45
CA GLU A 197 -14.09 8.88 -12.90
C GLU A 197 -12.79 9.20 -13.62
N LYS A 198 -12.11 10.25 -13.21
CA LYS A 198 -10.79 10.64 -13.75
C LYS A 198 -9.77 9.53 -13.56
N ASP A 199 -9.81 8.86 -12.41
CA ASP A 199 -8.91 7.74 -12.10
C ASP A 199 -9.35 6.41 -12.75
N GLY A 200 -10.44 6.41 -13.50
CA GLY A 200 -10.93 5.21 -14.17
C GLY A 200 -11.65 4.20 -13.29
N LYS A 201 -11.94 4.56 -12.04
CA LYS A 201 -12.60 3.67 -11.07
C LYS A 201 -14.08 3.50 -11.35
N ILE A 202 -14.71 4.53 -11.88
CA ILE A 202 -16.13 4.53 -12.25
C ILE A 202 -16.27 5.16 -13.63
N SER A 203 -17.39 4.86 -14.31
CA SER A 203 -17.75 5.44 -15.59
C SER A 203 -19.20 5.88 -15.59
N LYS A 204 -19.50 6.98 -16.30
CA LYS A 204 -20.88 7.42 -16.50
C LYS A 204 -21.63 6.41 -17.34
N ILE A 205 -22.89 6.19 -16.99
CA ILE A 205 -23.78 5.29 -17.71
C ILE A 205 -25.03 6.02 -18.17
N GLY A 206 -25.65 5.46 -19.21
CA GLY A 206 -26.87 6.00 -19.78
C GLY A 206 -28.15 5.53 -19.09
N PRO A 207 -29.30 6.00 -19.59
CA PRO A 207 -30.60 5.66 -19.00
C PRO A 207 -31.05 4.23 -19.26
N GLU A 208 -30.38 3.52 -20.14
CA GLU A 208 -30.70 2.12 -20.47
C GLU A 208 -30.43 1.15 -19.33
N ASN A 209 -29.60 1.51 -18.37
CA ASN A 209 -29.32 0.67 -17.21
C ASN A 209 -30.43 0.80 -16.17
N PRO A 210 -31.19 -0.28 -15.87
CA PRO A 210 -32.30 -0.19 -14.96
C PRO A 210 -31.93 -0.34 -13.49
N TYR A 211 -30.65 -0.63 -13.19
CA TYR A 211 -30.23 -0.99 -11.84
C TYR A 211 -29.83 0.26 -11.04
N ASN A 212 -29.96 0.17 -9.74
CA ASN A 212 -29.51 1.23 -8.85
C ASN A 212 -29.25 0.72 -7.43
N THR A 213 -28.20 1.26 -6.82
CA THR A 213 -27.84 1.07 -5.42
C THR A 213 -27.73 2.43 -4.75
N PRO A 214 -28.31 2.62 -3.56
CA PRO A 214 -28.25 3.93 -2.90
C PRO A 214 -26.86 4.25 -2.38
N ILE A 215 -26.53 5.55 -2.39
CA ILE A 215 -25.28 6.08 -1.86
C ILE A 215 -25.53 7.12 -0.79
N PHE A 216 -24.55 7.29 0.09
CA PHE A 216 -24.56 8.23 1.20
C PHE A 216 -23.23 8.97 1.25
N ALA A 217 -23.24 10.12 1.89
CA ALA A 217 -22.03 10.86 2.25
C ALA A 217 -21.93 10.95 3.75
N ILE A 218 -20.80 10.56 4.30
CA ILE A 218 -20.52 10.66 5.74
C ILE A 218 -19.21 11.42 5.94
N LYS A 219 -19.13 12.15 7.06
CA LYS A 219 -17.88 12.79 7.47
C LYS A 219 -17.08 11.83 8.34
N LYS A 220 -15.77 11.77 8.11
CA LYS A 220 -14.88 11.08 9.02
C LYS A 220 -14.78 11.85 10.33
N LYS A 221 -14.69 11.16 11.46
CA LYS A 221 -14.42 11.78 12.75
C LYS A 221 -13.14 12.62 12.65
N ASP A 222 -13.20 13.83 13.17
CA ASP A 222 -12.08 14.79 13.20
C ASP A 222 -11.57 15.24 11.83
N SER A 223 -12.37 15.10 10.77
CA SER A 223 -12.01 15.51 9.43
C SER A 223 -13.11 16.37 8.82
N THR A 224 -12.69 17.34 8.01
CA THR A 224 -13.59 18.12 7.16
C THR A 224 -13.92 17.41 5.86
N LYS A 225 -13.29 16.26 5.61
CA LYS A 225 -13.47 15.51 4.36
C LYS A 225 -14.68 14.60 4.42
N TRP A 226 -15.45 14.62 3.35
CA TRP A 226 -16.55 13.71 3.14
C TRP A 226 -16.07 12.38 2.59
N ARG A 227 -16.74 11.30 2.97
CA ARG A 227 -16.51 9.97 2.45
C ARG A 227 -17.78 9.45 1.81
N LYS A 228 -17.65 8.84 0.62
CA LYS A 228 -18.73 8.15 -0.07
C LYS A 228 -18.95 6.77 0.55
N LEU A 229 -20.20 6.46 0.84
CA LEU A 229 -20.62 5.14 1.31
C LEU A 229 -21.67 4.59 0.35
N VAL A 230 -21.46 3.40 -0.15
CA VAL A 230 -22.42 2.73 -1.03
C VAL A 230 -23.06 1.58 -0.28
N ASP A 231 -24.39 1.53 -0.28
CA ASP A 231 -25.13 0.48 0.40
C ASP A 231 -25.37 -0.71 -0.52
N PHE A 232 -24.43 -1.63 -0.55
CA PHE A 232 -24.51 -2.82 -1.39
C PHE A 232 -25.29 -3.98 -0.77
N ARG A 233 -26.05 -3.77 0.30
CA ARG A 233 -26.79 -4.87 0.96
C ARG A 233 -27.66 -5.66 -0.01
N GLU A 234 -28.38 -4.97 -0.89
CA GLU A 234 -29.27 -5.64 -1.86
C GLU A 234 -28.47 -6.37 -2.94
N LEU A 235 -27.44 -5.73 -3.49
CA LEU A 235 -26.56 -6.40 -4.45
C LEU A 235 -25.88 -7.63 -3.82
N ASN A 236 -25.44 -7.51 -2.57
CA ASN A 236 -24.78 -8.60 -1.87
C ASN A 236 -25.68 -9.83 -1.71
N LYS A 237 -26.98 -9.62 -1.44
CA LYS A 237 -27.95 -10.71 -1.36
C LYS A 237 -28.11 -11.44 -2.69
N ARG A 238 -27.91 -10.74 -3.80
CA ARG A 238 -28.12 -11.23 -5.15
C ARG A 238 -26.85 -11.74 -5.83
N THR A 239 -25.68 -11.52 -5.21
CA THR A 239 -24.39 -11.96 -5.72
C THR A 239 -24.12 -13.40 -5.35
N GLN A 240 -23.49 -14.16 -6.25
CA GLN A 240 -23.04 -15.53 -5.98
C GLN A 240 -22.22 -15.64 -4.71
N ASP A 241 -22.14 -16.82 -4.15
CA ASP A 241 -21.30 -17.09 -3.00
C ASP A 241 -19.85 -17.36 -3.42
N PHE A 242 -18.89 -16.88 -2.62
CA PHE A 242 -17.45 -17.02 -2.86
C PHE A 242 -16.76 -17.79 -1.74
N TRP A 243 -17.49 -18.44 -0.89
CA TRP A 243 -16.98 -18.94 0.37
C TRP A 243 -15.84 -19.96 0.26
N GLU A 244 -15.76 -20.73 -0.82
CA GLU A 244 -14.68 -21.70 -1.02
C GLU A 244 -13.32 -20.99 -1.21
N VAL A 245 -13.31 -19.87 -1.89
CA VAL A 245 -12.09 -19.12 -2.17
C VAL A 245 -11.59 -18.42 -0.92
N GLN A 246 -12.49 -17.99 -0.04
CA GLN A 246 -12.15 -17.27 1.18
C GLN A 246 -11.40 -18.11 2.21
N LEU A 247 -11.60 -19.42 2.19
CA LEU A 247 -10.99 -20.33 3.13
C LEU A 247 -9.66 -20.90 2.64
N GLY A 248 -9.20 -20.48 1.46
CA GLY A 248 -8.17 -21.18 0.71
C GLY A 248 -6.71 -20.81 0.98
N ILE A 249 -6.40 -19.80 1.79
CA ILE A 249 -5.01 -19.48 2.07
C ILE A 249 -4.64 -19.94 3.47
N PRO A 250 -3.94 -21.09 3.58
CA PRO A 250 -3.49 -21.56 4.88
C PRO A 250 -2.43 -20.62 5.45
N HIS A 251 -2.50 -20.39 6.74
CA HIS A 251 -1.48 -19.64 7.44
C HIS A 251 -0.19 -20.47 7.52
N PRO A 252 0.95 -19.99 6.99
CA PRO A 252 2.19 -20.74 7.04
C PRO A 252 2.79 -20.72 8.46
N ALA A 253 2.87 -21.88 9.06
CA ALA A 253 3.42 -22.02 10.42
C ALA A 253 4.87 -21.54 10.53
N GLY A 254 5.60 -21.52 9.42
CA GLY A 254 6.99 -21.07 9.39
C GLY A 254 7.17 -19.55 9.46
N LEU A 255 6.13 -18.76 9.25
CA LEU A 255 6.24 -17.30 9.22
C LEU A 255 6.77 -16.74 10.56
N LYS A 256 6.26 -17.25 11.67
CA LYS A 256 6.68 -16.83 13.03
C LYS A 256 8.11 -17.21 13.38
N LYS A 257 8.77 -18.07 12.58
CA LYS A 257 10.13 -18.51 12.81
C LYS A 257 11.17 -17.78 11.95
N LYS A 258 10.71 -16.88 11.09
CA LYS A 258 11.60 -16.17 10.18
C LYS A 258 12.39 -15.07 10.88
N LYS A 259 13.60 -14.83 10.39
CA LYS A 259 14.48 -13.76 10.91
C LYS A 259 13.93 -12.37 10.65
N SER A 260 13.29 -12.20 9.52
CA SER A 260 12.69 -10.90 9.14
C SER A 260 11.34 -11.13 8.50
N VAL A 261 10.37 -10.34 8.92
CA VAL A 261 9.04 -10.27 8.28
C VAL A 261 8.72 -8.81 8.01
N THR A 262 8.45 -8.49 6.76
CA THR A 262 8.02 -7.15 6.35
C THR A 262 6.54 -7.18 6.05
N VAL A 263 5.81 -6.21 6.56
CA VAL A 263 4.38 -6.03 6.29
C VAL A 263 4.24 -4.96 5.23
N LEU A 264 3.60 -5.32 4.12
CA LEU A 264 3.29 -4.39 3.03
C LEU A 264 1.78 -4.19 2.95
N ASP A 265 1.35 -2.94 3.07
CA ASP A 265 -0.03 -2.56 2.84
C ASP A 265 -0.21 -2.29 1.34
N VAL A 266 -1.17 -2.94 0.72
CA VAL A 266 -1.51 -2.67 -0.69
C VAL A 266 -2.50 -1.51 -0.72
N GLY A 267 -2.02 -0.34 -1.11
CA GLY A 267 -2.84 0.87 -1.19
C GLY A 267 -3.99 0.71 -2.19
N ASP A 268 -5.16 1.18 -1.79
CA ASP A 268 -6.37 1.12 -2.62
C ASP A 268 -6.61 -0.27 -3.22
N ALA A 269 -6.45 -1.30 -2.39
CA ALA A 269 -6.42 -2.70 -2.81
C ALA A 269 -7.54 -3.07 -3.77
N TYR A 270 -8.77 -2.83 -3.39
CA TYR A 270 -9.93 -3.18 -4.22
C TYR A 270 -10.01 -2.34 -5.49
N PHE A 271 -9.68 -1.05 -5.38
CA PHE A 271 -9.73 -0.13 -6.51
C PHE A 271 -8.65 -0.36 -7.55
N SER A 272 -7.68 -1.20 -7.24
CA SER A 272 -6.63 -1.59 -8.19
C SER A 272 -7.00 -2.81 -9.03
N ILE A 273 -8.06 -3.51 -8.70
CA ILE A 273 -8.48 -4.74 -9.36
C ILE A 273 -9.71 -4.46 -10.22
N PRO A 274 -9.66 -4.76 -11.53
CA PRO A 274 -10.82 -4.54 -12.40
C PRO A 274 -11.96 -5.51 -12.09
N LEU A 275 -13.18 -5.00 -12.19
CA LEU A 275 -14.39 -5.78 -12.04
C LEU A 275 -14.77 -6.39 -13.39
N TYR A 276 -15.24 -7.64 -13.37
CA TYR A 276 -15.72 -8.34 -14.56
C TYR A 276 -16.75 -7.49 -15.33
N GLU A 277 -16.52 -7.30 -16.62
CA GLU A 277 -17.27 -6.34 -17.42
C GLU A 277 -18.77 -6.57 -17.39
N ASP A 278 -19.21 -7.80 -17.57
CA ASP A 278 -20.64 -8.15 -17.61
C ASP A 278 -21.36 -7.90 -16.28
N PHE A 279 -20.61 -7.76 -15.19
CA PHE A 279 -21.17 -7.51 -13.86
C PHE A 279 -21.24 -6.03 -13.50
N ARG A 280 -20.49 -5.18 -14.16
CA ARG A 280 -20.39 -3.75 -13.84
C ARG A 280 -21.73 -3.04 -13.79
N LYS A 281 -22.64 -3.40 -14.69
CA LYS A 281 -23.99 -2.80 -14.75
C LYS A 281 -24.78 -2.92 -13.44
N TYR A 282 -24.53 -3.97 -12.66
CA TYR A 282 -25.23 -4.19 -11.39
C TYR A 282 -24.73 -3.29 -10.26
N THR A 283 -23.60 -2.62 -10.45
CA THR A 283 -23.03 -1.71 -9.45
C THR A 283 -23.48 -0.26 -9.64
N ALA A 284 -24.43 -0.03 -10.51
CA ALA A 284 -24.91 1.30 -10.86
C ALA A 284 -25.45 2.05 -9.65
N PHE A 285 -25.12 3.32 -9.58
CA PHE A 285 -25.61 4.24 -8.55
C PHE A 285 -25.87 5.62 -9.14
N THR A 286 -26.55 6.47 -8.38
CA THR A 286 -26.99 7.77 -8.84
C THR A 286 -26.66 8.84 -7.83
N ILE A 287 -26.07 9.95 -8.30
CA ILE A 287 -25.99 11.17 -7.50
C ILE A 287 -27.25 11.97 -7.84
N PRO A 288 -28.19 12.17 -6.88
CA PRO A 288 -29.40 12.90 -7.19
C PRO A 288 -29.11 14.38 -7.42
N SER A 289 -29.98 15.04 -8.17
CA SER A 289 -29.91 16.49 -8.33
C SER A 289 -30.56 17.20 -7.13
N ILE A 290 -30.21 18.47 -6.96
CA ILE A 290 -30.80 19.30 -5.90
C ILE A 290 -32.31 19.43 -6.16
N ASN A 291 -33.13 19.06 -5.17
CA ASN A 291 -34.58 19.05 -5.26
C ASN A 291 -35.16 18.26 -6.43
N ASN A 292 -34.41 17.30 -6.97
CA ASN A 292 -34.79 16.49 -8.12
C ASN A 292 -35.18 17.33 -9.36
N GLU A 293 -34.60 18.51 -9.51
CA GLU A 293 -34.89 19.40 -10.64
C GLU A 293 -34.39 18.87 -11.99
N THR A 294 -33.33 18.08 -11.96
CA THR A 294 -32.75 17.47 -13.16
C THR A 294 -32.55 15.96 -12.94
N PRO A 295 -32.37 15.17 -14.00
CA PRO A 295 -32.00 13.78 -13.82
C PRO A 295 -30.68 13.65 -13.07
N GLY A 296 -30.59 12.69 -12.17
CA GLY A 296 -29.35 12.42 -11.46
C GLY A 296 -28.24 11.94 -12.38
N VAL A 297 -27.00 12.13 -11.94
CA VAL A 297 -25.83 11.63 -12.65
C VAL A 297 -25.61 10.18 -12.27
N ARG A 298 -25.51 9.31 -13.27
CA ARG A 298 -25.40 7.87 -13.06
C ARG A 298 -24.02 7.35 -13.41
N TYR A 299 -23.54 6.44 -12.56
CA TYR A 299 -22.23 5.79 -12.71
C TYR A 299 -22.34 4.30 -12.49
N GLN A 300 -21.33 3.58 -12.95
CA GLN A 300 -21.08 2.18 -12.57
C GLN A 300 -19.61 1.99 -12.23
N TYR A 301 -19.31 0.96 -11.46
CA TYR A 301 -17.93 0.64 -11.09
C TYR A 301 -17.22 -0.13 -12.20
N ASN A 302 -15.94 0.22 -12.41
CA ASN A 302 -15.01 -0.51 -13.27
C ASN A 302 -14.06 -1.38 -12.46
N VAL A 303 -14.00 -1.16 -11.14
CA VAL A 303 -13.11 -1.84 -10.20
C VAL A 303 -13.91 -2.43 -9.07
N LEU A 304 -13.26 -3.25 -8.24
CA LEU A 304 -13.93 -3.88 -7.09
C LEU A 304 -14.42 -2.81 -6.11
N PRO A 305 -15.73 -2.70 -5.88
CA PRO A 305 -16.25 -1.70 -4.96
C PRO A 305 -16.04 -2.07 -3.50
N GLN A 306 -15.82 -1.09 -2.66
CA GLN A 306 -15.80 -1.31 -1.21
C GLN A 306 -17.20 -1.63 -0.71
N GLY A 307 -17.30 -2.64 0.14
CA GLY A 307 -18.58 -3.07 0.71
C GLY A 307 -19.34 -4.08 -0.14
N TRP A 308 -18.86 -4.41 -1.33
CA TRP A 308 -19.43 -5.49 -2.12
C TRP A 308 -18.90 -6.84 -1.66
N LYS A 309 -19.79 -7.82 -1.57
CA LYS A 309 -19.51 -9.18 -1.09
C LYS A 309 -18.34 -9.85 -1.82
N GLY A 310 -18.22 -9.62 -3.13
CA GLY A 310 -17.21 -10.26 -3.95
C GLY A 310 -15.82 -9.63 -3.87
N SER A 311 -15.69 -8.41 -3.37
CA SER A 311 -14.42 -7.69 -3.40
C SER A 311 -13.30 -8.38 -2.62
N PRO A 312 -13.49 -8.83 -1.37
CA PRO A 312 -12.43 -9.52 -0.65
C PRO A 312 -11.98 -10.81 -1.32
N ALA A 313 -12.92 -11.62 -1.78
CA ALA A 313 -12.62 -12.92 -2.40
C ALA A 313 -11.89 -12.76 -3.73
N ILE A 314 -12.35 -11.86 -4.57
CA ILE A 314 -11.74 -11.61 -5.88
C ILE A 314 -10.37 -10.97 -5.73
N PHE A 315 -10.21 -10.04 -4.78
CA PHE A 315 -8.91 -9.44 -4.47
C PHE A 315 -7.90 -10.52 -4.06
N GLN A 316 -8.28 -11.40 -3.16
CA GLN A 316 -7.43 -12.48 -2.69
C GLN A 316 -7.00 -13.41 -3.83
N SER A 317 -7.95 -13.84 -4.66
CA SER A 317 -7.69 -14.69 -5.82
C SER A 317 -6.78 -13.99 -6.84
N SER A 318 -7.05 -12.74 -7.12
CA SER A 318 -6.26 -11.94 -8.07
C SER A 318 -4.83 -11.74 -7.57
N MET A 319 -4.67 -11.44 -6.29
CA MET A 319 -3.35 -11.29 -5.67
C MET A 319 -2.56 -12.60 -5.73
N THR A 320 -3.20 -13.73 -5.49
CA THR A 320 -2.56 -15.04 -5.58
C THR A 320 -2.00 -15.28 -6.98
N LYS A 321 -2.76 -14.96 -8.01
CA LYS A 321 -2.30 -15.07 -9.41
C LYS A 321 -1.14 -14.12 -9.72
N ILE A 322 -1.22 -12.89 -9.25
CA ILE A 322 -0.18 -11.87 -9.46
C ILE A 322 1.13 -12.29 -8.78
N LEU A 323 1.05 -12.88 -7.59
CA LEU A 323 2.22 -13.29 -6.81
C LEU A 323 2.87 -14.58 -7.30
N GLU A 324 2.16 -15.42 -8.03
CA GLU A 324 2.65 -16.75 -8.43
C GLU A 324 4.01 -16.70 -9.14
N PRO A 325 4.24 -15.87 -10.16
CA PRO A 325 5.55 -15.80 -10.81
C PRO A 325 6.68 -15.38 -9.86
N PHE A 326 6.39 -14.46 -8.96
CA PHE A 326 7.39 -14.01 -7.97
C PHE A 326 7.71 -15.10 -6.94
N ARG A 327 6.69 -15.82 -6.46
CA ARG A 327 6.88 -16.94 -5.54
C ARG A 327 7.73 -18.04 -6.16
N SER A 328 7.48 -18.34 -7.43
CA SER A 328 8.24 -19.38 -8.14
C SER A 328 9.72 -19.02 -8.28
N LYS A 329 10.03 -17.75 -8.48
CA LYS A 329 11.42 -17.28 -8.59
C LYS A 329 12.11 -17.11 -7.25
N ASN A 330 11.35 -17.02 -6.17
CA ASN A 330 11.86 -16.74 -4.82
C ASN A 330 11.29 -17.74 -3.80
N PRO A 331 11.61 -19.04 -3.94
CA PRO A 331 11.04 -20.06 -3.07
C PRO A 331 11.49 -19.94 -1.61
N GLU A 332 12.55 -19.19 -1.34
CA GLU A 332 13.05 -18.93 0.01
C GLU A 332 12.18 -17.96 0.80
N LEU A 333 11.29 -17.24 0.12
CA LEU A 333 10.39 -16.29 0.76
C LEU A 333 9.06 -16.96 1.13
N ILE A 334 8.53 -16.57 2.28
CA ILE A 334 7.15 -16.86 2.64
C ILE A 334 6.36 -15.57 2.44
N ILE A 335 5.34 -15.63 1.59
CA ILE A 335 4.43 -14.50 1.35
C ILE A 335 3.05 -14.92 1.81
N TYR A 336 2.56 -14.29 2.88
CA TYR A 336 1.24 -14.55 3.41
C TYR A 336 0.31 -13.36 3.13
N GLN A 337 -0.84 -13.67 2.51
CA GLN A 337 -1.86 -12.68 2.19
C GLN A 337 -2.89 -12.63 3.32
N TYR A 338 -3.01 -11.49 3.94
CA TYR A 338 -4.04 -11.28 4.96
C TYR A 338 -4.75 -9.94 4.69
N MET A 339 -6.01 -10.01 4.26
CA MET A 339 -6.80 -8.84 3.86
C MET A 339 -6.03 -7.98 2.85
N ASP A 340 -5.81 -6.71 3.14
CA ASP A 340 -5.11 -5.77 2.28
C ASP A 340 -3.59 -5.79 2.46
N ASP A 341 -3.09 -6.69 3.31
CA ASP A 341 -1.68 -6.73 3.68
C ASP A 341 -0.98 -7.96 3.14
N LEU A 342 0.30 -7.79 2.85
CA LEU A 342 1.20 -8.89 2.55
C LEU A 342 2.25 -8.99 3.65
N TYR A 343 2.43 -10.19 4.18
CA TYR A 343 3.47 -10.50 5.16
C TYR A 343 4.56 -11.30 4.44
N VAL A 344 5.75 -10.72 4.32
CA VAL A 344 6.87 -11.32 3.59
C VAL A 344 7.97 -11.69 4.56
N GLY A 345 8.16 -12.99 4.75
CA GLY A 345 9.16 -13.53 5.67
C GLY A 345 10.32 -14.19 4.98
N SER A 346 11.52 -14.01 5.52
CA SER A 346 12.73 -14.69 5.04
C SER A 346 13.74 -14.88 6.16
N ASP A 347 14.68 -15.79 5.92
CA ASP A 347 15.86 -15.99 6.77
C ASP A 347 17.11 -15.37 6.18
N LEU A 348 16.96 -14.56 5.14
CA LEU A 348 18.05 -13.86 4.48
C LEU A 348 18.67 -12.80 5.38
N GLU A 349 19.91 -12.42 5.08
CA GLU A 349 20.53 -11.26 5.68
C GLU A 349 19.67 -10.04 5.37
N ILE A 350 19.63 -9.06 6.31
CA ILE A 350 18.70 -7.93 6.25
C ILE A 350 18.80 -7.13 4.96
N GLY A 351 20.01 -6.94 4.43
CA GLY A 351 20.21 -6.24 3.15
C GLY A 351 19.59 -6.99 1.98
N GLN A 352 19.76 -8.31 1.95
CA GLN A 352 19.18 -9.18 0.93
C GLN A 352 17.65 -9.24 1.06
N HIS A 353 17.16 -9.29 2.29
CA HIS A 353 15.72 -9.24 2.56
C HIS A 353 15.08 -7.97 1.98
N ARG A 354 15.68 -6.83 2.26
CA ARG A 354 15.21 -5.53 1.75
C ARG A 354 15.24 -5.46 0.24
N THR A 355 16.27 -6.05 -0.38
CA THR A 355 16.35 -6.12 -1.85
C THR A 355 15.19 -6.95 -2.42
N LYS A 356 14.86 -8.07 -1.79
CA LYS A 356 13.71 -8.88 -2.21
C LYS A 356 12.39 -8.14 -2.03
N ILE A 357 12.25 -7.38 -0.96
CA ILE A 357 11.06 -6.53 -0.75
C ILE A 357 10.93 -5.51 -1.87
N GLU A 358 12.02 -4.84 -2.28
CA GLU A 358 11.98 -3.89 -3.38
C GLU A 358 11.64 -4.58 -4.71
N GLN A 359 12.17 -5.78 -4.97
CA GLN A 359 11.82 -6.56 -6.14
C GLN A 359 10.33 -6.93 -6.16
N LEU A 360 9.78 -7.29 -5.01
CA LEU A 360 8.35 -7.59 -4.88
C LEU A 360 7.51 -6.33 -5.14
N ARG A 361 7.90 -5.20 -4.59
CA ARG A 361 7.21 -3.93 -4.81
C ARG A 361 7.21 -3.55 -6.30
N GLU A 362 8.31 -3.73 -7.00
CA GLU A 362 8.40 -3.52 -8.44
C GLU A 362 7.50 -4.49 -9.21
N HIS A 363 7.48 -5.75 -8.80
CA HIS A 363 6.60 -6.75 -9.41
C HIS A 363 5.12 -6.37 -9.27
N LEU A 364 4.71 -5.94 -8.08
CA LEU A 364 3.33 -5.50 -7.83
C LEU A 364 2.99 -4.22 -8.61
N LEU A 365 3.95 -3.32 -8.73
CA LEU A 365 3.73 -2.06 -9.44
C LEU A 365 3.44 -2.28 -10.92
N LYS A 366 3.98 -3.33 -11.53
CA LYS A 366 3.64 -3.70 -12.92
C LYS A 366 2.15 -3.89 -13.14
N TRP A 367 1.44 -4.28 -12.10
CA TRP A 367 -0.01 -4.52 -12.11
C TRP A 367 -0.79 -3.34 -11.55
N GLY A 368 -0.13 -2.22 -11.27
CA GLY A 368 -0.77 -1.04 -10.71
C GLY A 368 -1.01 -1.10 -9.21
N LEU A 369 -0.43 -2.08 -8.52
CA LEU A 369 -0.56 -2.23 -7.08
C LEU A 369 0.54 -1.43 -6.39
N THR A 370 0.15 -0.41 -5.63
CA THR A 370 1.08 0.43 -4.89
C THR A 370 1.30 -0.10 -3.49
N THR A 371 2.52 0.03 -3.02
CA THR A 371 2.93 -0.38 -1.67
C THR A 371 3.75 0.72 -1.03
N PRO A 372 3.79 0.81 0.31
CA PRO A 372 4.53 1.88 0.97
C PRO A 372 6.04 1.79 0.72
N ASP A 373 6.65 2.94 0.50
CA ASP A 373 8.09 3.08 0.45
C ASP A 373 8.61 3.49 1.83
N LYS A 374 9.82 3.04 2.20
CA LYS A 374 10.50 3.46 3.42
C LYS A 374 10.63 4.97 3.55
N LYS A 375 10.76 5.69 2.43
CA LYS A 375 10.87 7.14 2.41
C LYS A 375 9.61 7.88 2.86
N HIS A 376 8.47 7.21 2.89
CA HIS A 376 7.19 7.79 3.29
C HIS A 376 6.78 7.43 4.71
N GLN A 377 7.64 6.75 5.45
CA GLN A 377 7.43 6.49 6.86
C GLN A 377 7.83 7.74 7.65
N LYS A 378 6.88 8.62 7.88
CA LYS A 378 7.19 9.96 8.44
C LYS A 378 7.18 10.04 9.95
N GLU A 379 6.49 9.13 10.65
CA GLU A 379 6.39 9.18 12.11
C GLU A 379 6.37 7.78 12.74
N PRO A 380 7.13 7.54 13.82
CA PRO A 380 7.00 6.33 14.61
C PRO A 380 5.73 6.37 15.49
N PRO A 381 5.11 5.23 15.78
CA PRO A 381 5.47 3.89 15.33
C PRO A 381 4.86 3.53 13.98
N PHE A 382 5.67 2.98 13.11
CA PHE A 382 5.27 2.62 11.74
C PHE A 382 4.72 1.20 11.69
N LEU A 383 3.69 0.90 12.46
CA LEU A 383 3.22 -0.46 12.67
C LEU A 383 2.48 -1.08 11.48
N TRP A 384 2.14 -0.26 10.43
CA TRP A 384 1.38 -0.74 9.27
C TRP A 384 1.94 -0.31 7.92
N MET A 385 3.09 0.35 7.90
CA MET A 385 3.63 0.90 6.65
C MET A 385 5.03 0.37 6.36
N GLY A 386 5.13 -0.84 5.88
CA GLY A 386 6.41 -1.45 5.52
C GLY A 386 7.30 -1.75 6.72
N TYR A 387 6.71 -2.12 7.83
CA TYR A 387 7.38 -2.37 9.09
C TYR A 387 8.12 -3.72 9.07
N GLU A 388 9.37 -3.71 9.53
CA GLU A 388 10.17 -4.93 9.65
C GLU A 388 10.00 -5.53 11.04
N LEU A 389 9.64 -6.80 11.07
CA LEU A 389 9.48 -7.58 12.28
C LEU A 389 10.58 -8.64 12.34
N HIS A 390 10.95 -9.04 13.54
CA HIS A 390 11.92 -10.11 13.76
C HIS A 390 11.32 -11.19 14.67
N PRO A 391 10.40 -12.02 14.13
CA PRO A 391 9.65 -12.98 14.95
C PRO A 391 10.51 -14.02 15.65
N ASP A 392 11.66 -14.37 15.09
CA ASP A 392 12.60 -15.32 15.68
C ASP A 392 13.16 -14.84 17.02
N LYS A 393 13.14 -13.53 17.25
CA LYS A 393 13.59 -12.90 18.51
C LYS A 393 12.47 -12.70 19.52
N TRP A 394 11.25 -13.01 19.16
CA TRP A 394 10.13 -12.88 20.09
C TRP A 394 10.24 -13.93 21.17
N THR A 395 10.38 -13.48 22.41
CA THR A 395 10.51 -14.34 23.57
C THR A 395 9.24 -14.32 24.39
N VAL A 396 8.93 -15.46 25.00
CA VAL A 396 7.87 -15.52 26.00
C VAL A 396 8.40 -14.79 27.24
N GLN A 397 7.63 -13.85 27.76
CA GLN A 397 8.01 -13.15 28.97
C GLN A 397 7.65 -14.00 30.19
N PRO A 398 8.64 -14.48 30.94
CA PRO A 398 8.36 -15.21 32.15
C PRO A 398 7.82 -14.28 33.24
N ILE A 399 7.03 -14.85 34.14
CA ILE A 399 6.64 -14.15 35.36
C ILE A 399 7.89 -14.07 36.23
N GLU A 400 8.35 -12.85 36.51
CA GLU A 400 9.52 -12.62 37.33
C GLU A 400 9.12 -12.32 38.78
N LEU A 401 9.80 -12.96 39.71
CA LEU A 401 9.67 -12.68 41.11
C LEU A 401 10.83 -11.78 41.55
N PRO A 402 10.59 -10.82 42.45
CA PRO A 402 11.67 -9.94 42.91
C PRO A 402 12.74 -10.71 43.67
N GLU A 403 14.00 -10.31 43.48
CA GLU A 403 15.13 -10.80 44.26
C GLU A 403 15.50 -9.70 45.23
N LYS A 404 15.48 -10.03 46.53
CA LYS A 404 15.80 -9.07 47.58
C LYS A 404 16.68 -9.71 48.65
N GLU A 405 17.60 -8.95 49.18
CA GLU A 405 18.43 -9.37 50.30
C GLU A 405 17.66 -9.26 51.60
N SER A 406 16.78 -8.28 51.71
CA SER A 406 15.94 -8.05 52.87
C SER A 406 14.48 -7.93 52.45
N TRP A 407 13.64 -8.68 53.13
CA TRP A 407 12.20 -8.75 52.86
C TRP A 407 11.41 -8.10 54.00
N THR A 408 10.51 -7.19 53.66
CA THR A 408 9.54 -6.64 54.57
C THR A 408 8.24 -7.44 54.53
N VAL A 409 7.38 -7.27 55.54
CA VAL A 409 6.06 -7.89 55.58
C VAL A 409 5.27 -7.52 54.31
N ASN A 410 5.34 -6.26 53.88
CA ASN A 410 4.69 -5.80 52.65
C ASN A 410 5.23 -6.52 51.41
N ASP A 411 6.54 -6.72 51.35
CA ASP A 411 7.17 -7.44 50.22
C ASP A 411 6.69 -8.88 50.13
N ILE A 412 6.58 -9.56 51.28
CA ILE A 412 6.08 -10.94 51.36
C ILE A 412 4.60 -10.99 50.97
N GLN A 413 3.77 -10.05 51.41
CA GLN A 413 2.38 -9.98 51.04
C GLN A 413 2.20 -9.82 49.55
N LYS A 414 2.97 -8.95 48.88
CA LYS A 414 2.96 -8.76 47.43
C LYS A 414 3.43 -10.02 46.72
N LEU A 415 4.48 -10.66 47.20
CA LEU A 415 5.01 -11.90 46.67
C LEU A 415 3.96 -13.02 46.71
N VAL A 416 3.33 -13.22 47.87
CA VAL A 416 2.28 -14.23 48.04
C VAL A 416 1.09 -13.96 47.14
N GLY A 417 0.67 -12.71 47.03
CA GLY A 417 -0.41 -12.32 46.13
C GLY A 417 -0.09 -12.65 44.68
N LYS A 418 1.12 -12.34 44.24
CA LYS A 418 1.58 -12.64 42.89
C LYS A 418 1.69 -14.13 42.61
N LEU A 419 2.24 -14.90 43.57
CA LEU A 419 2.33 -16.36 43.47
C LEU A 419 0.95 -17.03 43.48
N ASN A 420 0.04 -16.53 44.32
CA ASN A 420 -1.31 -17.05 44.37
C ASN A 420 -2.06 -16.83 43.05
N TRP A 421 -1.86 -15.66 42.46
CA TRP A 421 -2.36 -15.40 41.11
C TRP A 421 -1.71 -16.34 40.07
N ALA A 422 -0.37 -16.50 40.14
CA ALA A 422 0.36 -17.38 39.23
C ALA A 422 -0.03 -18.86 39.38
N SER A 423 -0.52 -19.28 40.53
CA SER A 423 -0.97 -20.65 40.76
C SER A 423 -2.13 -21.08 39.89
N GLN A 424 -2.90 -20.12 39.34
CA GLN A 424 -3.97 -20.37 38.40
C GLN A 424 -3.40 -20.77 37.03
N ILE A 425 -2.19 -20.31 36.73
CA ILE A 425 -1.49 -20.59 35.47
C ILE A 425 -0.57 -21.80 35.64
N TYR A 426 0.12 -21.88 36.78
CA TYR A 426 1.07 -22.94 37.14
C TYR A 426 0.61 -23.71 38.37
N PRO A 427 -0.03 -24.86 38.17
CA PRO A 427 -0.63 -25.61 39.31
C PRO A 427 0.36 -26.06 40.39
N GLY A 428 1.66 -26.12 40.04
CA GLY A 428 2.69 -26.51 40.99
C GLY A 428 3.16 -25.44 41.97
N ILE A 429 2.69 -24.20 41.81
CA ILE A 429 3.05 -23.08 42.70
C ILE A 429 2.47 -23.28 44.10
N LYS A 430 3.30 -23.13 45.11
CA LYS A 430 2.93 -23.25 46.50
C LYS A 430 3.32 -22.01 47.29
N VAL A 431 2.51 -21.60 48.25
CA VAL A 431 2.73 -20.41 49.08
C VAL A 431 2.68 -20.69 50.57
N LYS A 432 2.55 -21.96 50.95
CA LYS A 432 2.35 -22.34 52.34
C LYS A 432 3.42 -21.82 53.28
N GLN A 433 4.68 -22.02 52.94
CA GLN A 433 5.81 -21.62 53.82
C GLN A 433 5.98 -20.11 53.86
N LEU A 434 5.75 -19.43 52.72
CA LEU A 434 5.79 -17.98 52.65
C LEU A 434 4.66 -17.33 53.45
N CYS A 435 3.45 -17.92 53.43
CA CYS A 435 2.34 -17.45 54.26
C CYS A 435 2.59 -17.58 55.74
N LYS A 436 3.32 -18.62 56.16
CA LYS A 436 3.69 -18.78 57.57
C LYS A 436 4.52 -17.61 58.11
N LEU A 437 5.32 -16.97 57.28
CA LEU A 437 6.13 -15.80 57.65
C LEU A 437 5.28 -14.58 58.01
N LEU A 438 4.04 -14.53 57.56
CA LEU A 438 3.11 -13.43 57.81
C LEU A 438 2.38 -13.56 59.17
N ARG A 439 2.50 -14.70 59.80
CA ARG A 439 1.85 -14.91 61.10
C ARG A 439 2.50 -14.07 62.18
N GLY A 440 1.70 -13.30 62.90
CA GLY A 440 2.18 -12.44 64.01
C GLY A 440 2.86 -11.16 63.55
N ALA A 441 2.88 -10.88 62.26
CA ALA A 441 3.45 -9.64 61.76
C ALA A 441 2.50 -8.46 62.02
N LYS A 442 3.03 -7.38 62.63
CA LYS A 442 2.22 -6.23 63.04
C LYS A 442 2.37 -5.00 62.17
N ALA A 443 3.52 -4.81 61.52
CA ALA A 443 3.78 -3.64 60.72
C ALA A 443 4.22 -4.03 59.29
N LEU A 444 3.77 -3.30 58.27
CA LEU A 444 4.12 -3.55 56.87
C LEU A 444 5.61 -3.33 56.59
N THR A 445 6.27 -2.51 57.38
CA THR A 445 7.69 -2.19 57.21
C THR A 445 8.61 -3.10 58.04
N GLU A 446 8.05 -4.03 58.81
CA GLU A 446 8.82 -4.98 59.61
C GLU A 446 9.62 -5.92 58.71
N ILE A 447 10.90 -6.10 59.02
CA ILE A 447 11.78 -6.99 58.27
C ILE A 447 11.52 -8.43 58.71
N VAL A 448 11.33 -9.31 57.76
CA VAL A 448 11.10 -10.74 58.01
C VAL A 448 12.28 -11.52 57.44
N THR A 449 12.82 -12.43 58.23
CA THR A 449 13.86 -13.35 57.77
C THR A 449 13.20 -14.59 57.16
N LEU A 450 13.58 -14.95 55.95
CA LEU A 450 13.08 -16.16 55.29
C LEU A 450 13.61 -17.40 56.01
N THR A 451 12.71 -18.33 56.32
CA THR A 451 13.11 -19.65 56.81
C THR A 451 13.69 -20.48 55.66
N GLU A 452 14.42 -21.54 55.98
CA GLU A 452 14.96 -22.44 54.94
C GLU A 452 13.85 -23.04 54.11
N GLU A 453 12.73 -23.40 54.72
CA GLU A 453 11.54 -23.92 54.01
C GLU A 453 10.95 -22.88 53.07
N ALA A 454 10.92 -21.62 53.51
CA ALA A 454 10.41 -20.54 52.68
C ALA A 454 11.34 -20.22 51.51
N GLU A 455 12.65 -20.24 51.71
CA GLU A 455 13.65 -20.05 50.65
C GLU A 455 13.57 -21.18 49.60
N LEU A 456 13.40 -22.42 50.08
CA LEU A 456 13.23 -23.57 49.18
C LEU A 456 11.95 -23.45 48.36
N GLU A 457 10.84 -23.10 48.99
CA GLU A 457 9.56 -22.89 48.30
C GLU A 457 9.67 -21.78 47.24
N LEU A 458 10.33 -20.67 47.59
CA LEU A 458 10.55 -19.59 46.63
C LEU A 458 11.45 -20.03 45.48
N ALA A 459 12.50 -20.79 45.72
CA ALA A 459 13.39 -21.32 44.69
C ALA A 459 12.65 -22.30 43.76
N GLU A 460 11.85 -23.18 44.32
CA GLU A 460 11.02 -24.10 43.54
C GLU A 460 10.01 -23.35 42.67
N ASN A 461 9.37 -22.33 43.22
CA ASN A 461 8.44 -21.47 42.46
C ASN A 461 9.16 -20.74 41.33
N ARG A 462 10.36 -20.22 41.54
CA ARG A 462 11.16 -19.59 40.49
C ARG A 462 11.47 -20.55 39.37
N GLU A 463 11.79 -21.80 39.70
CA GLU A 463 12.09 -22.83 38.72
C GLU A 463 10.84 -23.16 37.87
N ILE A 464 9.67 -23.29 38.52
CA ILE A 464 8.40 -23.53 37.81
C ILE A 464 8.08 -22.39 36.87
N LEU A 465 8.30 -21.14 37.28
CA LEU A 465 8.00 -19.94 36.45
C LEU A 465 8.96 -19.75 35.28
N LYS A 466 10.12 -20.43 35.27
CA LYS A 466 11.04 -20.38 34.12
C LYS A 466 10.50 -21.15 32.91
N ASP A 467 9.74 -22.19 33.15
CA ASP A 467 9.22 -23.01 32.06
C ASP A 467 8.00 -22.34 31.40
N PRO A 468 7.94 -22.35 30.06
CA PRO A 468 6.71 -21.97 29.37
C PRO A 468 5.57 -22.89 29.81
N VAL A 469 4.37 -22.38 29.88
CA VAL A 469 3.20 -23.18 30.30
C VAL A 469 3.03 -24.36 29.37
N HIS A 470 3.29 -25.58 29.86
CA HIS A 470 3.08 -26.80 29.09
C HIS A 470 1.56 -27.05 28.94
N GLY A 471 1.14 -27.47 27.74
CA GLY A 471 -0.23 -27.86 27.49
C GLY A 471 -1.16 -26.74 27.05
N VAL A 472 -0.64 -25.57 26.74
CA VAL A 472 -1.43 -24.52 26.11
C VAL A 472 -1.28 -24.64 24.61
N TYR A 473 -2.35 -25.06 23.96
CA TYR A 473 -2.40 -25.22 22.51
C TYR A 473 -3.41 -24.27 21.90
N TYR A 474 -3.06 -23.75 20.71
CA TYR A 474 -3.96 -22.93 19.92
C TYR A 474 -5.01 -23.82 19.23
N ASP A 475 -6.28 -23.47 19.43
CA ASP A 475 -7.41 -24.11 18.78
C ASP A 475 -7.97 -23.18 17.69
N PRO A 476 -7.82 -23.53 16.40
CA PRO A 476 -8.30 -22.67 15.32
C PRO A 476 -9.81 -22.41 15.32
N SER A 477 -10.59 -23.23 15.98
CA SER A 477 -12.06 -23.07 16.04
C SER A 477 -12.52 -22.04 17.06
N LYS A 478 -11.64 -21.63 17.96
CA LYS A 478 -11.95 -20.66 19.03
C LYS A 478 -11.37 -19.29 18.73
N ASP A 479 -12.02 -18.25 19.26
CA ASP A 479 -11.54 -16.88 19.13
C ASP A 479 -10.30 -16.64 19.98
N LEU A 480 -9.41 -15.78 19.47
CA LEU A 480 -8.32 -15.22 20.24
C LEU A 480 -8.81 -14.00 21.00
N ILE A 481 -8.37 -13.85 22.23
CA ILE A 481 -8.67 -12.70 23.08
C ILE A 481 -7.36 -12.04 23.48
N ALA A 482 -7.27 -10.74 23.30
CA ALA A 482 -6.14 -9.94 23.75
C ALA A 482 -6.59 -8.98 24.84
N GLU A 483 -5.96 -9.07 26.00
CA GLU A 483 -6.19 -8.16 27.10
C GLU A 483 -5.01 -7.22 27.23
N ILE A 484 -5.28 -5.93 27.39
CA ILE A 484 -4.25 -4.89 27.47
C ILE A 484 -4.41 -4.13 28.78
N GLN A 485 -3.32 -3.95 29.51
CA GLN A 485 -3.30 -3.18 30.74
C GLN A 485 -2.25 -2.06 30.66
N LYS A 486 -2.58 -0.91 31.22
CA LYS A 486 -1.64 0.18 31.41
C LYS A 486 -0.89 -0.07 32.70
N GLN A 487 0.44 -0.15 32.64
CA GLN A 487 1.29 -0.44 33.81
C GLN A 487 1.95 0.81 34.42
N GLY A 488 2.01 1.87 33.65
CA GLY A 488 2.64 3.10 34.09
C GLY A 488 2.56 4.13 32.94
N GLN A 489 3.27 5.24 33.12
CA GLN A 489 3.35 6.23 32.06
C GLN A 489 4.16 5.63 30.91
N ASP A 490 3.59 5.56 29.71
CA ASP A 490 4.19 5.00 28.50
C ASP A 490 4.52 3.49 28.58
N GLN A 491 3.95 2.76 29.54
CA GLN A 491 4.18 1.32 29.69
C GLN A 491 2.86 0.55 29.66
N TRP A 492 2.83 -0.48 28.82
CA TRP A 492 1.65 -1.31 28.60
C TRP A 492 2.05 -2.78 28.61
N THR A 493 1.14 -3.63 29.08
CA THR A 493 1.29 -5.08 29.00
C THR A 493 0.09 -5.68 28.30
N TYR A 494 0.29 -6.84 27.68
CA TYR A 494 -0.79 -7.55 27.02
C TYR A 494 -0.64 -9.06 27.16
N GLN A 495 -1.77 -9.75 27.13
CA GLN A 495 -1.84 -11.20 27.12
C GLN A 495 -2.79 -11.62 26.01
N ILE A 496 -2.41 -12.66 25.26
CA ILE A 496 -3.24 -13.24 24.22
C ILE A 496 -3.59 -14.66 24.65
N TYR A 497 -4.88 -14.96 24.72
CA TYR A 497 -5.38 -16.25 25.20
C TYR A 497 -6.67 -16.62 24.47
N GLN A 498 -7.06 -17.88 24.58
CA GLN A 498 -8.38 -18.38 24.15
C GLN A 498 -9.23 -18.74 25.36
N GLU A 499 -8.61 -19.25 26.41
CA GLU A 499 -9.25 -19.51 27.69
C GLU A 499 -8.52 -18.77 28.79
N PRO A 500 -9.26 -18.25 29.80
CA PRO A 500 -8.64 -17.47 30.88
C PRO A 500 -7.48 -18.20 31.55
N PHE A 501 -6.44 -17.46 31.85
CA PHE A 501 -5.19 -17.93 32.48
C PHE A 501 -4.35 -18.90 31.65
N LYS A 502 -4.79 -19.26 30.47
CA LYS A 502 -4.00 -20.09 29.54
C LYS A 502 -3.44 -19.22 28.42
N ASN A 503 -2.46 -18.38 28.77
CA ASN A 503 -1.88 -17.43 27.84
C ASN A 503 -1.08 -18.12 26.74
N LEU A 504 -1.40 -17.82 25.51
CA LEU A 504 -0.64 -18.26 24.33
C LEU A 504 0.58 -17.37 24.11
N LYS A 505 0.45 -16.08 24.42
CA LYS A 505 1.54 -15.12 24.35
C LYS A 505 1.30 -13.97 25.33
N THR A 506 2.39 -13.47 25.90
CA THR A 506 2.38 -12.27 26.72
C THR A 506 3.47 -11.32 26.21
N GLY A 507 3.31 -10.04 26.43
CA GLY A 507 4.31 -9.07 26.01
C GLY A 507 4.17 -7.74 26.72
N LYS A 508 5.17 -6.90 26.51
CA LYS A 508 5.22 -5.53 27.01
C LYS A 508 5.38 -4.58 25.83
N TYR A 509 4.80 -3.42 25.97
CA TYR A 509 5.00 -2.32 25.07
C TYR A 509 5.45 -1.11 25.86
N ALA A 510 6.61 -0.56 25.49
CA ALA A 510 7.11 0.67 26.07
C ALA A 510 7.48 1.61 24.93
N ARG A 511 7.07 2.86 25.05
CA ARG A 511 7.42 3.86 24.06
C ARG A 511 8.85 4.36 24.32
N LYS A 512 9.72 4.21 23.33
CA LYS A 512 11.14 4.56 23.44
C LYS A 512 11.44 6.06 23.37
N ARG A 513 10.50 6.89 22.96
CA ARG A 513 10.67 8.34 22.85
C ARG A 513 9.50 9.07 23.49
N SER A 514 9.84 9.99 24.39
CA SER A 514 8.88 10.84 25.09
C SER A 514 8.35 11.97 24.22
N ALA A 515 7.67 11.65 23.12
CA ALA A 515 6.78 12.62 22.55
C ALA A 515 5.49 12.60 23.38
N HIS A 516 4.96 13.77 23.70
CA HIS A 516 3.70 13.88 24.42
C HIS A 516 2.57 13.28 23.59
N THR A 517 2.30 12.00 23.77
CA THR A 517 1.12 11.36 23.22
C THR A 517 0.16 11.04 24.33
N ASN A 518 -1.12 11.15 24.04
CA ASN A 518 -2.13 10.78 25.00
C ASN A 518 -2.26 9.25 25.07
N ASP A 519 -2.93 8.76 26.10
CA ASP A 519 -3.12 7.33 26.32
C ASP A 519 -3.90 6.66 25.18
N VAL A 520 -4.82 7.36 24.53
CA VAL A 520 -5.60 6.81 23.41
C VAL A 520 -4.71 6.48 22.21
N LYS A 521 -3.77 7.36 21.88
CA LYS A 521 -2.81 7.10 20.80
C LYS A 521 -1.90 5.93 21.12
N GLN A 522 -1.39 5.87 22.35
CA GLN A 522 -0.55 4.75 22.80
C GLN A 522 -1.31 3.44 22.79
N LEU A 523 -2.55 3.42 23.27
CA LEU A 523 -3.40 2.22 23.24
C LEU A 523 -3.63 1.76 21.80
N THR A 524 -3.86 2.68 20.87
CA THR A 524 -3.99 2.36 19.46
C THR A 524 -2.73 1.68 18.93
N GLU A 525 -1.56 2.17 19.30
CA GLU A 525 -0.27 1.57 18.91
C GLU A 525 -0.13 0.15 19.46
N VAL A 526 -0.50 -0.07 20.70
CA VAL A 526 -0.44 -1.40 21.33
C VAL A 526 -1.39 -2.37 20.63
N VAL A 527 -2.62 -1.93 20.36
CA VAL A 527 -3.62 -2.74 19.66
C VAL A 527 -3.08 -3.17 18.29
N GLN A 528 -2.47 -2.27 17.55
CA GLN A 528 -1.90 -2.59 16.24
C GLN A 528 -0.74 -3.57 16.34
N LYS A 529 0.15 -3.37 17.31
CA LYS A 529 1.27 -4.29 17.54
C LYS A 529 0.75 -5.70 17.86
N VAL A 530 -0.21 -5.80 18.76
CA VAL A 530 -0.79 -7.09 19.16
C VAL A 530 -1.52 -7.76 17.98
N ALA A 531 -2.26 -6.98 17.20
CA ALA A 531 -2.94 -7.50 16.02
C ALA A 531 -1.94 -8.07 15.00
N VAL A 532 -0.85 -7.34 14.72
CA VAL A 532 0.19 -7.79 13.79
C VAL A 532 0.87 -9.06 14.29
N GLU A 533 1.23 -9.11 15.57
CA GLU A 533 1.84 -10.32 16.16
C GLU A 533 0.89 -11.52 16.04
N SER A 534 -0.39 -11.32 16.30
CA SER A 534 -1.41 -12.37 16.21
C SER A 534 -1.55 -12.90 14.79
N ILE A 535 -1.53 -12.02 13.80
CA ILE A 535 -1.58 -12.42 12.39
C ILE A 535 -0.36 -13.25 12.01
N VAL A 536 0.82 -12.83 12.44
CA VAL A 536 2.07 -13.55 12.15
C VAL A 536 2.07 -14.94 12.79
N ILE A 537 1.63 -15.04 14.05
CA ILE A 537 1.69 -16.30 14.80
C ILE A 537 0.54 -17.24 14.42
N TRP A 538 -0.70 -16.73 14.34
CA TRP A 538 -1.91 -17.57 14.20
C TRP A 538 -2.75 -17.28 12.95
N GLY A 539 -2.47 -16.22 12.19
CA GLY A 539 -3.27 -15.87 11.02
C GLY A 539 -4.64 -15.29 11.34
N LYS A 540 -4.83 -14.77 12.54
CA LYS A 540 -6.08 -14.19 13.02
C LYS A 540 -5.81 -12.92 13.81
N THR A 541 -6.77 -12.00 13.82
CA THR A 541 -6.78 -10.89 14.77
C THR A 541 -7.56 -11.27 16.02
N PRO A 542 -7.12 -10.87 17.21
CA PRO A 542 -7.86 -11.15 18.44
C PRO A 542 -9.02 -10.18 18.64
N LYS A 543 -9.95 -10.57 19.50
CA LYS A 543 -10.91 -9.66 20.10
C LYS A 543 -10.23 -8.96 21.27
N PHE A 544 -10.33 -7.65 21.33
CA PHE A 544 -9.62 -6.86 22.30
C PHE A 544 -10.48 -6.52 23.51
N LYS A 545 -9.92 -6.75 24.70
CA LYS A 545 -10.45 -6.23 25.98
C LYS A 545 -9.58 -5.05 26.39
N LEU A 546 -10.13 -3.86 26.21
CA LEU A 546 -9.40 -2.61 26.40
C LEU A 546 -9.66 -2.01 27.79
N PRO A 547 -8.67 -1.33 28.39
CA PRO A 547 -8.84 -0.66 29.67
C PRO A 547 -9.54 0.71 29.49
N ILE A 548 -10.67 0.72 28.75
CA ILE A 548 -11.49 1.91 28.54
C ILE A 548 -12.95 1.56 28.86
N GLN A 549 -13.67 2.55 29.40
CA GLN A 549 -15.08 2.39 29.65
C GLN A 549 -15.87 2.97 28.49
N LYS A 550 -16.93 2.28 28.09
CA LYS A 550 -17.90 2.84 27.14
C LYS A 550 -18.70 3.92 27.86
N GLU A 551 -18.70 5.13 27.30
CA GLU A 551 -19.61 6.19 27.72
C GLU A 551 -20.97 6.04 27.04
#